data_b89d770cdf633d223236a1339497087a
#
_entry.id   b89d770cdf633d223236a1339497087a
#
_cell.length_a   1.000
_cell.length_b   1.000
_cell.length_c   1.000
_cell.angle_alpha   90.00
_cell.angle_beta   90.00
_cell.angle_gamma   90.00
#
_symmetry.space_group_name_H-M   'P 1'
#
loop_
_entity.id
_entity.type
_entity.pdbx_description
1 polymer ?
#
loop_
_entity_poly.entity_id
_entity_poly.type
_entity_poly.pdbx_seq_one_letter_code
_entity_poly.pdbx_strand_id
1 'polypeptide(L)'
;MYFDKKDISNLNKINRINLMNSITGIKPVLLIGTKGVDNISNLAIFSSIVHISSNPALFGFFLRTNKKIRRDTYENIIAMNSYTLNHVHISY
;
A
#
# COMPACT_ATOMS: atom_id res chain seq x y z
N MET A 1 18.16 9.30 -19.33
CA MET A 1 18.34 7.89 -18.95
C MET A 1 17.24 7.06 -19.60
N TYR A 2 17.59 5.96 -20.23
CA TYR A 2 16.63 5.12 -20.95
C TYR A 2 16.73 3.68 -20.47
N PHE A 3 15.58 3.08 -20.15
CA PHE A 3 15.47 1.67 -19.79
C PHE A 3 14.41 1.01 -20.65
N ASP A 4 14.77 -0.06 -21.35
CA ASP A 4 13.78 -0.90 -22.00
C ASP A 4 13.37 -2.06 -21.07
N LYS A 5 12.44 -2.90 -21.54
CA LYS A 5 11.95 -4.04 -20.76
C LYS A 5 13.08 -4.99 -20.35
N LYS A 6 14.04 -5.22 -21.26
CA LYS A 6 15.15 -6.12 -21.01
C LYS A 6 16.10 -5.56 -19.95
N ASP A 7 16.39 -4.25 -20.02
CA ASP A 7 17.24 -3.58 -19.03
C ASP A 7 16.65 -3.72 -17.64
N ILE A 8 15.34 -3.50 -17.48
CA ILE A 8 14.65 -3.61 -16.20
C ILE A 8 14.70 -5.04 -15.69
N SER A 9 14.44 -6.03 -16.56
CA SER A 9 14.46 -7.44 -16.19
C SER A 9 15.84 -7.90 -15.72
N ASN A 10 16.90 -7.31 -16.27
CA ASN A 10 18.28 -7.68 -15.96
C ASN A 10 18.83 -6.99 -14.71
N LEU A 11 18.10 -6.03 -14.13
CA LEU A 11 18.51 -5.43 -12.86
C LEU A 11 18.44 -6.47 -11.74
N ASN A 12 19.37 -6.36 -10.78
CA ASN A 12 19.24 -7.19 -9.58
C ASN A 12 17.99 -6.78 -8.78
N LYS A 13 17.57 -7.65 -7.86
CA LYS A 13 16.32 -7.47 -7.12
C LYS A 13 16.24 -6.12 -6.41
N ILE A 14 17.31 -5.72 -5.72
CA ILE A 14 17.34 -4.49 -4.93
C ILE A 14 17.27 -3.26 -5.82
N ASN A 15 18.06 -3.23 -6.91
CA ASN A 15 18.06 -2.11 -7.84
C ASN A 15 16.73 -1.97 -8.57
N ARG A 16 16.09 -3.08 -8.94
CA ARG A 16 14.78 -3.06 -9.57
C ARG A 16 13.72 -2.51 -8.63
N ILE A 17 13.71 -2.93 -7.37
CA ILE A 17 12.78 -2.43 -6.37
C ILE A 17 12.98 -0.93 -6.17
N ASN A 18 14.21 -0.47 -6.03
CA ASN A 18 14.52 0.94 -5.83
C ASN A 18 14.08 1.78 -7.03
N LEU A 19 14.31 1.31 -8.25
CA LEU A 19 13.89 2.01 -9.46
C LEU A 19 12.37 2.11 -9.52
N MET A 20 11.66 1.01 -9.33
CA MET A 20 10.19 0.99 -9.40
C MET A 20 9.58 1.86 -8.31
N ASN A 21 10.14 1.89 -7.12
CA ASN A 21 9.64 2.72 -6.03
C ASN A 21 9.92 4.21 -6.22
N SER A 22 10.92 4.56 -7.01
CA SER A 22 11.36 5.94 -7.19
C SER A 22 10.76 6.62 -8.42
N ILE A 23 10.43 5.85 -9.44
CA ILE A 23 10.09 6.39 -10.77
C ILE A 23 8.79 7.19 -10.77
N THR A 24 7.88 6.91 -9.85
CA THR A 24 6.60 7.61 -9.75
C THR A 24 6.68 8.88 -8.90
N GLY A 25 7.86 9.18 -8.32
CA GLY A 25 8.07 10.37 -7.50
C GLY A 25 7.58 10.23 -6.06
N ILE A 26 7.31 11.36 -5.43
CA ILE A 26 6.88 11.42 -4.03
C ILE A 26 5.48 10.83 -3.89
N LYS A 27 5.32 9.95 -2.89
CA LYS A 27 4.05 9.27 -2.62
C LYS A 27 3.52 9.69 -1.26
N PRO A 28 2.19 9.82 -1.11
CA PRO A 28 1.61 9.97 0.23
C PRO A 28 1.83 8.69 1.02
N VAL A 29 2.06 8.85 2.34
CA VAL A 29 2.22 7.72 3.25
C VAL A 29 1.17 7.87 4.35
N LEU A 30 0.34 6.84 4.51
CA LEU A 30 -0.72 6.82 5.50
C LEU A 30 -0.70 5.52 6.28
N LEU A 31 -1.22 5.58 7.50
CA LEU A 31 -1.43 4.39 8.32
C LEU A 31 -2.88 3.96 8.18
N ILE A 32 -3.10 2.72 7.77
CA ILE A 32 -4.44 2.15 7.66
C ILE A 32 -4.71 1.32 8.90
N GLY A 33 -5.74 1.74 9.65
CA GLY A 33 -6.19 1.04 10.83
C GLY A 33 -7.36 0.14 10.52
N THR A 34 -7.31 -1.10 10.98
CA THR A 34 -8.38 -2.08 10.82
C THR A 34 -8.58 -2.83 12.13
N LYS A 35 -9.73 -3.46 12.24
CA LYS A 35 -10.06 -4.30 13.39
C LYS A 35 -10.67 -5.61 12.89
N GLY A 36 -10.21 -6.72 13.45
CA GLY A 36 -10.73 -8.03 13.09
C GLY A 36 -11.98 -8.41 13.85
N VAL A 37 -12.56 -9.54 13.48
CA VAL A 37 -13.75 -10.09 14.14
C VAL A 37 -13.49 -10.43 15.62
N ASP A 38 -12.23 -10.65 15.97
CA ASP A 38 -11.77 -10.88 17.35
C ASP A 38 -11.57 -9.58 18.14
N ASN A 39 -11.90 -8.44 17.55
CA ASN A 39 -11.75 -7.10 18.13
C ASN A 39 -10.30 -6.66 18.34
N ILE A 40 -9.36 -7.33 17.71
CA ILE A 40 -7.94 -6.97 17.74
C ILE A 40 -7.65 -5.94 16.66
N SER A 41 -7.07 -4.80 17.07
CA SER A 41 -6.71 -3.72 16.15
C SER A 41 -5.41 -4.03 15.41
N ASN A 42 -5.32 -3.59 14.16
CA ASN A 42 -4.12 -3.69 13.34
C ASN A 42 -3.84 -2.34 12.68
N LEU A 43 -2.57 -1.96 12.62
CA LEU A 43 -2.14 -0.73 11.99
C LEU A 43 -1.02 -1.05 11.01
N ALA A 44 -1.19 -0.62 9.76
CA ALA A 44 -0.19 -0.90 8.72
C ALA A 44 0.06 0.36 7.89
N ILE A 45 1.30 0.51 7.41
CA ILE A 45 1.72 1.65 6.63
C ILE A 45 1.55 1.36 5.13
N PHE A 46 1.01 2.34 4.40
CA PHE A 46 0.78 2.23 2.95
C PHE A 46 1.22 3.50 2.24
N SER A 47 1.87 3.33 1.09
CA SER A 47 2.24 4.44 0.21
C SER A 47 1.55 4.34 -1.16
N SER A 48 0.59 3.44 -1.31
CA SER A 48 -0.09 3.17 -2.58
C SER A 48 -1.50 3.75 -2.66
N ILE A 49 -1.80 4.77 -1.85
CA ILE A 49 -3.11 5.39 -1.80
C ILE A 49 -3.25 6.36 -2.97
N VAL A 50 -4.34 6.24 -3.71
CA VAL A 50 -4.61 7.08 -4.88
C VAL A 50 -6.00 7.70 -4.79
N HIS A 51 -6.09 8.96 -5.20
CA HIS A 51 -7.37 9.64 -5.41
C HIS A 51 -7.99 9.13 -6.71
N ILE A 52 -9.24 8.70 -6.67
CA ILE A 52 -9.95 8.21 -7.85
C ILE A 52 -10.92 9.26 -8.36
N SER A 53 -11.83 9.73 -7.52
CA SER A 53 -12.79 10.76 -7.91
C SER A 53 -13.38 11.45 -6.69
N SER A 54 -13.92 12.65 -6.89
CA SER A 54 -14.59 13.41 -5.83
C SER A 54 -16.11 13.25 -5.87
N ASN A 55 -16.66 12.91 -7.03
CA ASN A 55 -18.09 12.69 -7.20
C ASN A 55 -18.36 11.55 -8.18
N PRO A 56 -18.61 10.31 -7.69
CA PRO A 56 -18.66 9.90 -6.28
C PRO A 56 -17.30 10.01 -5.60
N ALA A 57 -17.32 10.21 -4.29
CA ALA A 57 -16.09 10.31 -3.49
C ALA A 57 -15.44 8.95 -3.38
N LEU A 58 -14.34 8.77 -4.10
CA LEU A 58 -13.61 7.49 -4.15
C LEU A 58 -12.11 7.72 -4.05
N PHE A 59 -11.47 6.89 -3.26
CA PHE A 59 -10.03 6.70 -3.28
C PHE A 59 -9.75 5.21 -3.13
N GLY A 60 -8.53 4.79 -3.42
CA GLY A 60 -8.16 3.40 -3.34
C GLY A 60 -6.72 3.23 -2.92
N PHE A 61 -6.36 2.01 -2.59
CA PHE A 61 -4.98 1.64 -2.33
C PHE A 61 -4.77 0.18 -2.72
N PHE A 62 -3.51 -0.17 -2.92
CA PHE A 62 -3.15 -1.51 -3.38
C PHE A 62 -2.67 -2.34 -2.20
N LEU A 63 -3.24 -3.52 -2.06
CA LEU A 63 -2.82 -4.52 -1.11
C LEU A 63 -2.10 -5.63 -1.86
N ARG A 64 -0.87 -5.93 -1.44
CA ARG A 64 -0.17 -7.09 -1.97
C ARG A 64 -0.71 -8.33 -1.28
N THR A 65 -1.26 -9.25 -2.06
CA THR A 65 -1.72 -10.52 -1.52
C THR A 65 -0.71 -11.60 -1.86
N ASN A 66 -0.42 -12.44 -0.88
CA ASN A 66 0.44 -13.60 -1.06
C ASN A 66 -0.19 -14.78 -0.32
N LYS A 67 -0.41 -15.88 -1.03
CA LYS A 67 -1.02 -17.07 -0.46
C LYS A 67 -0.24 -17.65 0.72
N LYS A 68 1.07 -17.39 0.78
CA LYS A 68 1.96 -17.89 1.83
C LYS A 68 2.02 -16.99 3.06
N ILE A 69 1.61 -15.72 2.96
CA ILE A 69 1.72 -14.75 4.04
C ILE A 69 0.34 -14.13 4.26
N ARG A 70 -0.18 -14.31 5.48
CA ARG A 70 -1.41 -13.65 5.89
C ARG A 70 -1.21 -12.13 5.96
N ARG A 71 -2.14 -11.38 5.41
CA ARG A 71 -2.19 -9.92 5.53
C ARG A 71 -3.38 -9.54 6.40
N ASP A 72 -3.11 -9.12 7.64
CA ASP A 72 -4.18 -8.80 8.60
C ASP A 72 -5.07 -7.66 8.11
N THR A 73 -4.49 -6.63 7.46
CA THR A 73 -5.28 -5.53 6.89
C THR A 73 -6.28 -6.06 5.88
N TYR A 74 -5.86 -6.91 4.96
CA TYR A 74 -6.74 -7.50 3.96
C TYR A 74 -7.86 -8.33 4.60
N GLU A 75 -7.49 -9.23 5.51
CA GLU A 75 -8.46 -10.09 6.18
C GLU A 75 -9.48 -9.28 6.97
N ASN A 76 -9.02 -8.24 7.68
CA ASN A 76 -9.89 -7.41 8.49
C ASN A 76 -10.86 -6.58 7.63
N ILE A 77 -10.40 -6.03 6.51
CA ILE A 77 -11.28 -5.26 5.61
C ILE A 77 -12.35 -6.16 5.00
N ILE A 78 -11.97 -7.35 4.55
CA ILE A 78 -12.93 -8.32 3.99
C ILE A 78 -13.97 -8.71 5.03
N ALA A 79 -13.55 -8.93 6.28
CA ALA A 79 -14.45 -9.38 7.34
C ALA A 79 -15.36 -8.27 7.87
N MET A 80 -14.86 -7.05 8.02
CA MET A 80 -15.54 -5.96 8.71
C MET A 80 -16.01 -4.83 7.81
N ASN A 81 -15.61 -4.79 6.54
CA ASN A 81 -15.98 -3.76 5.55
C ASN A 81 -15.69 -2.34 5.99
N SER A 82 -14.68 -2.13 6.82
CA SER A 82 -14.33 -0.80 7.29
C SER A 82 -12.85 -0.69 7.63
N TYR A 83 -12.34 0.52 7.53
CA TYR A 83 -10.98 0.85 7.93
C TYR A 83 -10.88 2.35 8.17
N THR A 84 -9.79 2.78 8.82
CA THR A 84 -9.50 4.19 9.05
C THR A 84 -8.22 4.59 8.32
N LEU A 85 -8.17 5.85 7.88
CA LEU A 85 -6.96 6.46 7.32
C LEU A 85 -6.39 7.44 8.34
N ASN A 86 -5.10 7.29 8.63
CA ASN A 86 -4.44 8.11 9.65
C ASN A 86 -3.15 8.67 9.06
N HIS A 87 -2.93 9.97 9.25
CA HIS A 87 -1.69 10.60 8.81
C HIS A 87 -0.52 10.16 9.68
N VAL A 88 0.65 10.03 9.04
CA VAL A 88 1.88 9.69 9.76
C VAL A 88 2.44 10.96 10.39
N HIS A 89 2.66 10.92 11.70
CA HIS A 89 3.29 12.05 12.41
C HIS A 89 4.82 11.92 12.31
N ILE A 90 5.49 13.06 12.25
CA ILE A 90 6.96 13.10 12.08
C ILE A 90 7.72 12.42 13.23
N SER A 91 7.09 12.30 14.38
CA SER A 91 7.71 11.66 15.56
C SER A 91 7.58 10.14 15.60
N TYR A 92 6.93 9.56 14.62
CA TYR A 92 6.74 8.10 14.55
C TYR A 92 7.93 7.39 13.91
#